data_4e61e5b7d73ddb4dca040e8da5489f75
#
_entry.id   4e61e5b7d73ddb4dca040e8da5489f75
#
_cell.length_a   1.000
_cell.length_b   1.000
_cell.length_c   1.000
_cell.angle_alpha   90.00
_cell.angle_beta   90.00
_cell.angle_gamma   90.00
#
_symmetry.space_group_name_H-M   'P 1'
#
loop_
_entity.id
_entity.type
_entity.pdbx_description
1 polymer ?
#
loop_
_entity_poly.entity_id
_entity_poly.type
_entity_poly.pdbx_seq_one_letter_code
_entity_poly.pdbx_strand_id
1 'polypeptide(L)'
;TVTSGNPKALLFDIIFDEENTFKYDLVQALSSSASSENQDLEYVTDQFLYSNDPSKFVAETQNSNKTYHAIVFEEEDTLNFLPKMDVEPEGYSFENHIISGISSEAKNRLPQADRIGNTYVELLSASVGNGSANFPQDNDGVIRRAPTAIYFDGPDHVYPTLVMSAVIDILGIKKDGG
;
A
#
# COMPACT_ATOMS: atom_id res chain seq x y z
N THR A 1 1.34 16.25 -15.08
CA THR A 1 1.67 15.09 -14.23
C THR A 1 2.01 15.55 -12.83
N VAL A 2 1.65 14.76 -11.79
CA VAL A 2 1.92 15.10 -10.38
C VAL A 2 3.42 15.26 -10.11
N THR A 3 4.25 14.53 -10.84
CA THR A 3 5.71 14.56 -10.72
C THR A 3 6.38 15.79 -11.34
N SER A 4 5.66 16.59 -12.13
CA SER A 4 6.23 17.80 -12.78
C SER A 4 6.70 18.87 -11.78
N GLY A 5 6.15 18.87 -10.56
CA GLY A 5 6.56 19.71 -9.44
C GLY A 5 7.83 19.26 -8.71
N ASN A 6 8.45 18.16 -9.14
CA ASN A 6 9.62 17.54 -8.50
C ASN A 6 9.46 17.31 -6.98
N PRO A 7 8.37 16.67 -6.49
CA PRO A 7 8.18 16.39 -5.08
C PRO A 7 9.29 15.46 -4.58
N LYS A 8 9.57 15.48 -3.27
CA LYS A 8 10.52 14.56 -2.64
C LYS A 8 9.89 13.19 -2.38
N ALA A 9 8.59 13.13 -2.15
CA ALA A 9 7.82 11.91 -1.98
C ALA A 9 6.39 12.09 -2.51
N LEU A 10 5.80 10.99 -2.96
CA LEU A 10 4.39 10.85 -3.33
C LEU A 10 3.80 9.76 -2.42
N LEU A 11 2.81 10.13 -1.63
CA LEU A 11 2.16 9.22 -0.69
C LEU A 11 0.75 8.89 -1.19
N PHE A 12 0.47 7.61 -1.37
CA PHE A 12 -0.84 7.11 -1.74
C PHE A 12 -1.50 6.48 -0.51
N ASP A 13 -2.37 7.23 0.14
CA ASP A 13 -3.21 6.78 1.25
C ASP A 13 -4.47 6.06 0.72
N ILE A 14 -4.23 5.09 -0.15
CA ILE A 14 -5.25 4.28 -0.82
C ILE A 14 -4.72 2.85 -0.90
N ILE A 15 -5.56 1.89 -0.56
CA ILE A 15 -5.29 0.47 -0.83
C ILE A 15 -5.73 0.15 -2.25
N PHE A 16 -4.81 -0.28 -3.06
CA PHE A 16 -5.08 -0.76 -4.42
C PHE A 16 -5.29 -2.27 -4.35
N ASP A 17 -6.53 -2.68 -4.50
CA ASP A 17 -6.93 -4.08 -4.42
C ASP A 17 -6.80 -4.76 -5.81
N GLU A 18 -6.54 -6.06 -5.81
CA GLU A 18 -6.51 -6.91 -7.01
C GLU A 18 -7.85 -6.98 -7.76
N GLU A 19 -8.97 -6.65 -7.11
CA GLU A 19 -10.28 -6.60 -7.78
C GLU A 19 -10.31 -5.71 -9.03
N ASN A 20 -9.44 -4.72 -9.13
CA ASN A 20 -9.31 -3.92 -10.34
C ASN A 20 -8.68 -4.69 -11.51
N THR A 21 -7.89 -5.72 -11.26
CA THR A 21 -7.34 -6.59 -12.30
C THR A 21 -8.42 -7.41 -12.97
N PHE A 22 -9.40 -7.89 -12.21
CA PHE A 22 -10.50 -8.68 -12.77
C PHE A 22 -11.29 -7.94 -13.86
N LYS A 23 -11.58 -6.65 -13.66
CA LYS A 23 -12.27 -5.84 -14.67
C LYS A 23 -11.41 -5.65 -15.92
N TYR A 24 -10.12 -5.44 -15.73
CA TYR A 24 -9.15 -5.33 -16.80
C TYR A 24 -9.07 -6.64 -17.60
N ASP A 25 -8.89 -7.77 -16.92
CA ASP A 25 -8.81 -9.10 -17.53
C ASP A 25 -10.09 -9.48 -18.28
N LEU A 26 -11.26 -9.13 -17.72
CA LEU A 26 -12.55 -9.35 -18.38
C LEU A 26 -12.65 -8.54 -19.69
N VAL A 27 -12.29 -7.27 -19.66
CA VAL A 27 -12.34 -6.41 -20.87
C VAL A 27 -11.31 -6.87 -21.90
N GLN A 28 -10.12 -7.30 -21.48
CA GLN A 28 -9.12 -7.89 -22.35
C GLN A 28 -9.61 -9.18 -23.01
N ALA A 29 -10.27 -10.06 -22.25
CA ALA A 29 -10.89 -11.28 -22.79
C ALA A 29 -12.01 -10.96 -23.79
N LEU A 30 -12.84 -9.95 -23.52
CA LEU A 30 -13.88 -9.48 -24.42
C LEU A 30 -13.30 -8.87 -25.69
N SER A 31 -12.27 -8.05 -25.60
CA SER A 31 -11.56 -7.49 -26.76
C SER A 31 -10.96 -8.57 -27.64
N SER A 32 -10.34 -9.59 -27.03
CA SER A 32 -9.76 -10.73 -27.77
C SER A 32 -10.80 -11.61 -28.48
N SER A 33 -12.04 -11.58 -28.00
CA SER A 33 -13.17 -12.35 -28.59
C SER A 33 -14.05 -11.53 -29.53
N ALA A 34 -13.88 -10.20 -29.57
CA ALA A 34 -14.59 -9.33 -30.48
C ALA A 34 -14.09 -9.59 -31.91
N SER A 35 -15.02 -9.95 -32.82
CA SER A 35 -14.71 -10.06 -34.23
C SER A 35 -14.41 -8.68 -34.81
N SER A 36 -13.46 -8.62 -35.76
CA SER A 36 -12.97 -7.40 -36.43
C SER A 36 -14.05 -6.57 -37.17
N GLU A 37 -15.32 -6.90 -37.02
CA GLU A 37 -16.44 -6.24 -37.70
C GLU A 37 -16.98 -5.00 -36.95
N ASN A 38 -16.54 -4.76 -35.69
CA ASN A 38 -17.01 -3.61 -34.90
C ASN A 38 -15.85 -2.74 -34.44
N GLN A 39 -15.33 -1.91 -35.33
CA GLN A 39 -14.21 -0.99 -35.07
C GLN A 39 -14.45 -0.02 -33.90
N ASP A 40 -15.70 0.36 -33.66
CA ASP A 40 -16.02 1.27 -32.52
C ASP A 40 -15.86 0.57 -31.18
N LEU A 41 -16.22 -0.72 -31.09
CA LEU A 41 -16.05 -1.52 -29.89
C LEU A 41 -14.57 -1.82 -29.64
N GLU A 42 -13.81 -2.15 -30.68
CA GLU A 42 -12.37 -2.36 -30.60
C GLU A 42 -11.67 -1.09 -30.08
N TYR A 43 -11.97 0.07 -30.65
CA TYR A 43 -11.41 1.33 -30.20
C TYR A 43 -11.74 1.64 -28.72
N VAL A 44 -12.99 1.45 -28.30
CA VAL A 44 -13.39 1.72 -26.89
C VAL A 44 -12.73 0.75 -25.93
N THR A 45 -12.63 -0.55 -26.28
CA THR A 45 -11.94 -1.54 -25.45
C THR A 45 -10.45 -1.28 -25.35
N ASP A 46 -9.81 -0.91 -26.44
CA ASP A 46 -8.38 -0.55 -26.46
C ASP A 46 -8.10 0.68 -25.60
N GLN A 47 -8.95 1.71 -25.66
CA GLN A 47 -8.83 2.89 -24.81
C GLN A 47 -9.03 2.55 -23.32
N PHE A 48 -9.98 1.67 -23.02
CA PHE A 48 -10.20 1.21 -21.66
C PHE A 48 -9.00 0.42 -21.14
N LEU A 49 -8.51 -0.56 -21.89
CA LEU A 49 -7.35 -1.37 -21.55
C LEU A 49 -6.11 -0.49 -21.38
N TYR A 50 -5.90 0.45 -22.30
CA TYR A 50 -4.79 1.38 -22.22
C TYR A 50 -4.83 2.25 -20.95
N SER A 51 -6.01 2.73 -20.56
CA SER A 51 -6.19 3.63 -19.42
C SER A 51 -6.18 2.92 -18.08
N ASN A 52 -6.50 1.63 -18.04
CA ASN A 52 -6.66 0.84 -16.82
C ASN A 52 -5.63 -0.29 -16.68
N ASP A 53 -4.59 -0.29 -17.50
CA ASP A 53 -3.51 -1.29 -17.42
C ASP A 53 -2.73 -1.13 -16.11
N PRO A 54 -2.86 -2.08 -15.15
CA PRO A 54 -2.18 -2.00 -13.86
C PRO A 54 -0.65 -2.02 -14.00
N SER A 55 -0.11 -2.65 -15.06
CA SER A 55 1.32 -2.70 -15.29
C SER A 55 1.93 -1.33 -15.55
N LYS A 56 1.18 -0.40 -16.12
CA LYS A 56 1.62 0.99 -16.33
C LYS A 56 1.76 1.73 -15.00
N PHE A 57 0.81 1.53 -14.09
CA PHE A 57 0.90 2.17 -12.78
C PHE A 57 2.09 1.64 -11.98
N VAL A 58 2.34 0.33 -12.04
CA VAL A 58 3.55 -0.29 -11.47
C VAL A 58 4.81 0.30 -12.10
N ALA A 59 4.89 0.37 -13.43
CA ALA A 59 6.04 0.92 -14.14
C ALA A 59 6.29 2.41 -13.81
N GLU A 60 5.24 3.24 -13.76
CA GLU A 60 5.34 4.65 -13.40
C GLU A 60 5.74 4.83 -11.92
N THR A 61 5.24 3.99 -11.04
CA THR A 61 5.64 3.95 -9.63
C THR A 61 7.14 3.68 -9.50
N GLN A 62 7.64 2.66 -10.18
CA GLN A 62 9.05 2.29 -10.20
C GLN A 62 9.92 3.40 -10.80
N ASN A 63 9.50 3.96 -11.94
CA ASN A 63 10.24 5.04 -12.63
C ASN A 63 10.30 6.33 -11.80
N SER A 64 9.26 6.63 -11.04
CA SER A 64 9.21 7.82 -10.19
C SER A 64 10.27 7.79 -9.09
N ASN A 65 10.54 6.61 -8.53
CA ASN A 65 11.45 6.36 -7.40
C ASN A 65 11.20 7.31 -6.20
N LYS A 66 9.93 7.63 -5.94
CA LYS A 66 9.48 8.59 -4.91
C LYS A 66 8.16 8.19 -4.27
N THR A 67 7.62 7.03 -4.64
CA THR A 67 6.26 6.63 -4.33
C THR A 67 6.23 5.75 -3.11
N TYR A 68 5.27 6.00 -2.21
CA TYR A 68 4.98 5.24 -1.01
C TYR A 68 3.52 4.82 -1.03
N HIS A 69 3.23 3.57 -0.71
CA HIS A 69 1.88 3.01 -0.68
C HIS A 69 1.44 2.61 0.72
N ALA A 70 0.14 2.73 0.94
CA ALA A 70 -0.48 2.43 2.21
C ALA A 70 -0.57 0.93 2.48
N ILE A 71 -0.44 0.60 3.77
CA ILE A 71 -0.81 -0.66 4.38
C ILE A 71 -1.83 -0.33 5.46
N VAL A 72 -2.85 -1.15 5.64
CA VAL A 72 -3.85 -0.99 6.69
C VAL A 72 -3.73 -2.13 7.68
N PHE A 73 -3.82 -1.81 8.95
CA PHE A 73 -3.77 -2.75 10.05
C PHE A 73 -5.08 -2.70 10.83
N GLU A 74 -5.53 -3.85 11.33
CA GLU A 74 -6.71 -3.96 12.16
C GLU A 74 -6.42 -4.84 13.38
N GLU A 75 -7.17 -4.60 14.46
CA GLU A 75 -7.32 -5.49 15.59
C GLU A 75 -8.54 -6.40 15.38
N GLU A 76 -8.53 -7.60 15.96
CA GLU A 76 -9.61 -8.60 15.78
C GLU A 76 -11.01 -8.09 16.14
N ASP A 77 -11.09 -7.16 17.10
CA ASP A 77 -12.35 -6.61 17.61
C ASP A 77 -12.88 -5.42 16.79
N THR A 78 -12.15 -4.95 15.78
CA THR A 78 -12.60 -3.87 14.91
C THR A 78 -13.45 -4.41 13.75
N LEU A 79 -14.16 -3.54 13.06
CA LEU A 79 -15.01 -3.89 11.91
C LEU A 79 -14.22 -4.73 10.90
N ASN A 80 -14.67 -5.97 10.69
CA ASN A 80 -14.00 -6.99 9.88
C ASN A 80 -14.02 -6.68 8.36
N PHE A 81 -13.38 -5.61 7.92
CA PHE A 81 -13.28 -5.27 6.51
C PHE A 81 -12.15 -6.02 5.79
N LEU A 82 -11.09 -6.36 6.52
CA LEU A 82 -9.96 -7.05 5.94
C LEU A 82 -10.06 -8.56 6.13
N PRO A 83 -9.61 -9.35 5.16
CA PRO A 83 -9.43 -10.79 5.38
C PRO A 83 -8.47 -10.99 6.55
N LYS A 84 -8.67 -12.07 7.32
CA LYS A 84 -7.74 -12.47 8.38
C LYS A 84 -6.40 -12.85 7.75
N MET A 85 -5.47 -11.91 7.71
CA MET A 85 -4.09 -12.16 7.39
C MET A 85 -3.27 -11.77 8.62
N ASP A 86 -2.87 -12.76 9.36
CA ASP A 86 -1.95 -12.66 10.51
C ASP A 86 -0.48 -12.74 10.11
N VAL A 87 -0.22 -12.78 8.81
CA VAL A 87 1.10 -12.89 8.21
C VAL A 87 1.28 -11.84 7.10
N GLU A 88 2.50 -11.45 6.86
CA GLU A 88 2.85 -10.60 5.74
C GLU A 88 2.52 -11.27 4.40
N PRO A 89 2.17 -10.50 3.34
CA PRO A 89 1.82 -11.07 2.04
C PRO A 89 2.98 -11.87 1.45
N GLU A 90 2.65 -13.02 0.90
CA GLU A 90 3.62 -13.90 0.25
C GLU A 90 4.26 -13.20 -0.96
N GLY A 91 5.58 -13.34 -1.09
CA GLY A 91 6.33 -12.76 -2.22
C GLY A 91 6.83 -11.33 -2.01
N TYR A 92 6.55 -10.69 -0.88
CA TYR A 92 7.07 -9.37 -0.52
C TYR A 92 7.75 -9.38 0.84
N SER A 93 8.94 -8.78 0.94
CA SER A 93 9.65 -8.65 2.21
C SER A 93 9.53 -7.24 2.76
N PHE A 94 9.00 -7.12 3.96
CA PHE A 94 8.90 -5.85 4.68
C PHE A 94 10.17 -5.50 5.48
N GLU A 95 11.19 -6.34 5.51
CA GLU A 95 12.40 -6.14 6.35
C GLU A 95 13.05 -4.76 6.18
N ASN A 96 13.02 -4.20 4.96
CA ASN A 96 13.56 -2.86 4.69
C ASN A 96 12.61 -1.71 5.09
N HIS A 97 11.38 -2.04 5.50
CA HIS A 97 10.32 -1.06 5.77
C HIS A 97 9.88 -1.05 7.24
N ILE A 98 10.34 -1.99 8.05
CA ILE A 98 10.10 -2.04 9.49
C ILE A 98 11.12 -1.20 10.26
N ILE A 99 10.76 -0.86 11.49
CA ILE A 99 11.68 -0.23 12.45
C ILE A 99 12.19 -1.32 13.39
N SER A 100 13.50 -1.58 13.34
CA SER A 100 14.17 -2.59 14.16
C SER A 100 14.67 -2.01 15.49
N GLY A 101 15.06 -2.89 16.42
CA GLY A 101 15.68 -2.48 17.68
C GLY A 101 14.72 -1.86 18.70
N ILE A 102 13.42 -1.96 18.50
CA ILE A 102 12.40 -1.44 19.42
C ILE A 102 12.25 -2.39 20.61
N SER A 103 12.39 -1.85 21.84
CA SER A 103 12.21 -2.65 23.06
C SER A 103 10.77 -3.13 23.24
N SER A 104 10.58 -4.25 23.94
CA SER A 104 9.24 -4.78 24.22
C SER A 104 8.37 -3.77 25.00
N GLU A 105 8.98 -2.97 25.90
CA GLU A 105 8.24 -1.92 26.59
C GLU A 105 7.72 -0.84 25.64
N ALA A 106 8.52 -0.44 24.64
CA ALA A 106 8.11 0.53 23.65
C ALA A 106 7.06 -0.04 22.68
N LYS A 107 7.19 -1.31 22.27
CA LYS A 107 6.18 -2.01 21.45
C LYS A 107 4.81 -2.01 22.14
N ASN A 108 4.75 -2.28 23.45
CA ASN A 108 3.50 -2.29 24.23
C ASN A 108 2.81 -0.92 24.32
N ARG A 109 3.49 0.18 23.97
CA ARG A 109 2.91 1.53 23.93
C ARG A 109 2.40 1.95 22.56
N LEU A 110 2.71 1.16 21.52
CA LEU A 110 2.21 1.41 20.17
C LEU A 110 0.79 0.85 20.02
N PRO A 111 0.00 1.39 19.09
CA PRO A 111 -1.21 0.69 18.63
C PRO A 111 -0.84 -0.72 18.19
N GLN A 112 -1.66 -1.68 18.62
CA GLN A 112 -1.48 -3.10 18.31
C GLN A 112 -2.30 -3.47 17.09
N ALA A 113 -1.85 -4.46 16.34
CA ALA A 113 -2.62 -5.06 15.26
C ALA A 113 -2.29 -6.54 15.13
N ASP A 114 -3.26 -7.31 14.68
CA ASP A 114 -3.16 -8.76 14.40
C ASP A 114 -3.58 -9.11 12.97
N ARG A 115 -4.01 -8.12 12.19
CA ARG A 115 -4.42 -8.25 10.79
C ARG A 115 -3.78 -7.17 9.94
N ILE A 116 -3.44 -7.55 8.70
CA ILE A 116 -2.85 -6.66 7.71
C ILE A 116 -3.62 -6.76 6.40
N GLY A 117 -3.89 -5.59 5.79
CA GLY A 117 -4.35 -5.47 4.41
C GLY A 117 -3.40 -4.57 3.65
N ASN A 118 -3.04 -4.97 2.46
CA ASN A 118 -2.05 -4.28 1.66
C ASN A 118 -2.51 -4.03 0.23
N THR A 119 -1.88 -3.08 -0.40
CA THR A 119 -1.87 -2.92 -1.85
C THR A 119 -1.24 -4.17 -2.50
N TYR A 120 -1.64 -4.51 -3.72
CA TYR A 120 -1.09 -5.68 -4.41
C TYR A 120 0.45 -5.66 -4.50
N VAL A 121 1.05 -6.85 -4.44
CA VAL A 121 2.48 -7.06 -4.19
C VAL A 121 3.38 -6.40 -5.24
N GLU A 122 2.97 -6.40 -6.50
CA GLU A 122 3.74 -5.81 -7.61
C GLU A 122 3.89 -4.29 -7.43
N LEU A 123 2.83 -3.62 -6.95
CA LEU A 123 2.87 -2.18 -6.70
C LEU A 123 3.68 -1.85 -5.45
N LEU A 124 3.57 -2.66 -4.39
CA LEU A 124 4.42 -2.53 -3.21
C LEU A 124 5.90 -2.68 -3.57
N SER A 125 6.23 -3.68 -4.40
CA SER A 125 7.60 -3.95 -4.85
C SER A 125 8.18 -2.86 -5.73
N ALA A 126 7.34 -2.15 -6.48
CA ALA A 126 7.73 -1.00 -7.29
C ALA A 126 7.92 0.29 -6.48
N SER A 127 7.44 0.32 -5.24
CA SER A 127 7.45 1.50 -4.36
C SER A 127 8.81 1.67 -3.68
N VAL A 128 9.15 2.91 -3.34
CA VAL A 128 10.32 3.23 -2.50
C VAL A 128 10.10 2.72 -1.08
N GLY A 129 8.86 2.79 -0.59
CA GLY A 129 8.49 2.33 0.72
C GLY A 129 6.97 2.23 0.89
N ASN A 130 6.60 1.73 2.05
CA ASN A 130 5.22 1.60 2.48
C ASN A 130 5.09 1.98 3.96
N GLY A 131 3.88 2.10 4.43
CA GLY A 131 3.61 2.40 5.82
C GLY A 131 2.13 2.39 6.15
N SER A 132 1.84 2.37 7.45
CA SER A 132 0.47 2.32 7.93
C SER A 132 -0.30 3.60 7.59
N ALA A 133 -1.51 3.44 7.07
CA ALA A 133 -2.50 4.51 6.88
C ALA A 133 -3.50 4.59 8.04
N ASN A 134 -3.27 3.90 9.15
CA ASN A 134 -4.20 3.87 10.27
C ASN A 134 -4.15 5.13 11.11
N PHE A 135 -5.34 5.67 11.38
CA PHE A 135 -5.55 6.77 12.31
C PHE A 135 -6.60 6.34 13.35
N PRO A 136 -6.19 5.73 14.47
CA PRO A 136 -7.11 5.27 15.49
C PRO A 136 -7.90 6.46 16.06
N GLN A 137 -9.21 6.26 16.20
CA GLN A 137 -10.10 7.24 16.80
C GLN A 137 -10.06 7.15 18.32
N ASP A 138 -10.20 8.29 18.99
CA ASP A 138 -10.49 8.31 20.43
C ASP A 138 -11.91 7.75 20.69
N ASN A 139 -12.24 7.41 21.94
CA ASN A 139 -13.52 6.82 22.33
C ASN A 139 -14.77 7.61 21.92
N ASP A 140 -14.63 8.89 21.59
CA ASP A 140 -15.70 9.75 21.09
C ASP A 140 -15.76 9.83 19.55
N GLY A 141 -14.99 8.99 18.84
CA GLY A 141 -14.95 8.94 17.38
C GLY A 141 -14.12 10.05 16.72
N VAL A 142 -13.42 10.87 17.49
CA VAL A 142 -12.60 11.97 16.95
C VAL A 142 -11.13 11.58 16.88
N ILE A 143 -10.51 11.80 15.74
CA ILE A 143 -9.06 11.58 15.55
C ILE A 143 -8.32 12.82 16.05
N ARG A 144 -7.60 12.69 17.16
CA ARG A 144 -6.77 13.78 17.74
C ARG A 144 -5.29 13.49 17.69
N ARG A 145 -4.91 12.25 17.42
CA ARG A 145 -3.51 11.78 17.43
C ARG A 145 -3.25 10.93 16.21
N ALA A 146 -2.11 11.14 15.60
CA ALA A 146 -1.57 10.23 14.59
C ALA A 146 -0.47 9.41 15.25
N PRO A 147 -0.54 8.09 15.26
CA PRO A 147 0.58 7.28 15.70
C PRO A 147 1.76 7.49 14.77
N THR A 148 2.98 7.30 15.25
CA THR A 148 4.18 7.32 14.41
C THR A 148 4.49 5.95 13.84
N ALA A 149 4.03 4.90 14.51
CA ALA A 149 4.22 3.50 14.12
C ALA A 149 3.10 2.63 14.71
N ILE A 150 2.95 1.42 14.17
CA ILE A 150 2.04 0.37 14.63
C ILE A 150 2.85 -0.90 14.88
N TYR A 151 2.52 -1.63 15.93
CA TYR A 151 3.09 -2.94 16.21
C TYR A 151 2.18 -4.03 15.66
N PHE A 152 2.74 -4.90 14.83
CA PHE A 152 2.07 -6.08 14.26
C PHE A 152 2.59 -7.33 14.97
N ASP A 153 1.73 -7.97 15.75
CA ASP A 153 2.12 -9.00 16.72
C ASP A 153 2.60 -10.29 16.04
N GLY A 154 1.93 -10.76 14.99
CA GLY A 154 2.26 -12.03 14.31
C GLY A 154 3.74 -12.17 13.95
N PRO A 155 4.31 -11.27 13.12
CA PRO A 155 5.74 -11.29 12.79
C PRO A 155 6.63 -10.56 13.81
N ASP A 156 6.08 -10.00 14.88
CA ASP A 156 6.80 -9.16 15.88
C ASP A 156 7.43 -7.88 15.25
N HIS A 157 6.77 -7.30 14.27
CA HIS A 157 7.28 -6.16 13.51
C HIS A 157 6.67 -4.82 13.93
N VAL A 158 7.47 -3.74 13.84
CA VAL A 158 7.00 -2.36 14.02
C VAL A 158 7.02 -1.66 12.67
N TYR A 159 5.85 -1.24 12.20
CA TYR A 159 5.68 -0.53 10.93
C TYR A 159 5.57 0.98 11.18
N PRO A 160 6.33 1.82 10.47
CA PRO A 160 6.11 3.25 10.49
C PRO A 160 4.75 3.57 9.85
N THR A 161 4.17 4.71 10.20
CA THR A 161 3.07 5.25 9.38
C THR A 161 3.59 5.68 8.02
N LEU A 162 2.69 5.79 7.02
CA LEU A 162 3.03 6.16 5.65
C LEU A 162 3.86 7.45 5.58
N VAL A 163 3.48 8.46 6.36
CA VAL A 163 4.21 9.73 6.44
C VAL A 163 5.58 9.54 7.09
N MET A 164 5.65 8.77 8.18
CA MET A 164 6.91 8.51 8.87
C MET A 164 7.88 7.70 8.02
N SER A 165 7.40 6.74 7.23
CA SER A 165 8.23 6.00 6.28
C SER A 165 8.94 6.96 5.32
N ALA A 166 8.19 7.87 4.68
CA ALA A 166 8.76 8.85 3.78
C ALA A 166 9.74 9.83 4.48
N VAL A 167 9.41 10.28 5.70
CA VAL A 167 10.27 11.18 6.48
C VAL A 167 11.59 10.51 6.84
N ILE A 168 11.54 9.26 7.31
CA ILE A 168 12.73 8.46 7.66
C ILE A 168 13.67 8.37 6.44
N ASP A 169 13.14 8.03 5.28
CA ASP A 169 13.93 7.86 4.06
C ASP A 169 14.47 9.20 3.53
N ILE A 170 13.67 10.27 3.54
CA ILE A 170 14.10 11.62 3.11
C ILE A 170 15.23 12.18 4.01
N LEU A 171 15.18 11.88 5.30
CA LEU A 171 16.19 12.32 6.27
C LEU A 171 17.39 11.37 6.35
N GLY A 172 17.34 10.22 5.67
CA GLY A 172 18.39 9.19 5.73
C GLY A 172 18.55 8.59 7.14
N ILE A 173 17.45 8.52 7.90
CA ILE A 173 17.46 7.93 9.24
C ILE A 173 17.53 6.41 9.09
N LYS A 174 18.46 5.78 9.80
CA LYS A 174 18.54 4.33 9.80
C LYS A 174 17.38 3.71 10.56
N LYS A 175 16.80 2.66 9.99
CA LYS A 175 15.67 1.91 10.58
C LYS A 175 16.11 0.84 11.59
N ASP A 176 17.40 0.61 11.71
CA ASP A 176 18.03 -0.48 12.47
C ASP A 176 18.43 -0.12 13.91
N GLY A 177 17.88 0.96 14.47
CA GLY A 177 18.03 1.30 15.89
C GLY A 177 19.46 1.57 16.38
N GLY A 178 20.38 1.84 15.45
CA GLY A 178 21.80 2.13 15.74
C GLY A 178 22.09 3.58 16.07
#